data_003ae085589d659d76e971b00c0e54b0
#
_entry.id   003ae085589d659d76e971b00c0e54b0
#
_cell.length_a   1.000
_cell.length_b   1.000
_cell.length_c   1.000
_cell.angle_alpha   90.00
_cell.angle_beta   90.00
_cell.angle_gamma   90.00
#
_symmetry.space_group_name_H-M   'P 1'
#
loop_
_entity.id
_entity.type
_entity.pdbx_description
1 polymer ?
#
loop_
_entity_poly.entity_id
_entity_poly.type
_entity_poly.pdbx_seq_one_letter_code
_entity_poly.pdbx_strand_id
1 'polypeptide(L)'
;MKLIKAIILITFLTAANFSCVQDDDFSIPESLGLEENQDLTQLLTQINNGEVDLMTISQVKSFFVDGEVTLIESNIAVKGYVVSSDMTGNFYKEFYMQDEPENPTAGIKVVLNQVDSYNQFNIGREVYIKLQNLYIGETNSGDGVVAIGGSVNQYGDEVEEITENMATSCILRSSNTSAIVPLSLNLSEINDSHIGMFVSAQSVQFPNTLSGLTYVDPYDDYDTQRDLESCVDSGAIKVETSAYASFQDNLLPTQGSGTLSAVVTRSYDGDDRVMMLNSVDDTMFNSARCDPLFYDNFAGNNLNNWHVKNVQGEQLWETTPYGNPAPSAKMSGFSGGSNPNEDWLITKVIDLSSVTTANLTFQSVVRYNGPALSVHMSTDYNEGDPTSDGNWTELSVTLDTDTNSWSSWTDSGNIDLSSVTGGNLYIAFKYVSTTSGSATYEIDNVLVMGE
;
A
#
# COMPACT_ATOMS: atom_id res chain seq x y z
N MET A 1 57.01 50.96 5.14
CA MET A 1 56.30 50.80 3.88
C MET A 1 56.11 49.33 3.43
N LYS A 2 57.08 48.43 3.61
CA LYS A 2 56.90 47.00 3.21
C LYS A 2 55.95 46.22 4.13
N LEU A 3 55.87 46.54 5.43
CA LEU A 3 54.97 45.86 6.39
C LEU A 3 53.50 46.23 6.16
N ILE A 4 53.22 47.49 5.85
CA ILE A 4 51.86 47.99 5.60
C ILE A 4 51.29 47.39 4.30
N LYS A 5 52.13 47.19 3.28
CA LYS A 5 51.71 46.52 2.02
C LYS A 5 51.41 45.04 2.24
N ALA A 6 52.11 44.35 3.13
CA ALA A 6 51.88 42.97 3.48
C ALA A 6 50.56 42.79 4.27
N ILE A 7 50.28 43.71 5.20
CA ILE A 7 49.02 43.66 5.98
C ILE A 7 47.80 43.96 5.09
N ILE A 8 47.89 44.91 4.14
CA ILE A 8 46.82 45.21 3.21
C ILE A 8 46.59 44.04 2.23
N LEU A 9 47.65 43.34 1.83
CA LEU A 9 47.53 42.17 0.97
C LEU A 9 46.89 40.97 1.67
N ILE A 10 47.21 40.75 2.95
CA ILE A 10 46.64 39.70 3.79
C ILE A 10 45.16 39.97 4.09
N THR A 11 44.78 41.24 4.37
CA THR A 11 43.37 41.62 4.57
C THR A 11 42.54 41.52 3.30
N PHE A 12 43.15 41.75 2.12
CA PHE A 12 42.43 41.55 0.86
C PHE A 12 42.28 40.07 0.49
N LEU A 13 43.25 39.20 0.87
CA LEU A 13 43.14 37.74 0.65
C LEU A 13 42.15 37.08 1.60
N THR A 14 41.94 37.61 2.81
CA THR A 14 40.94 37.09 3.77
C THR A 14 39.52 37.56 3.44
N ALA A 15 39.35 38.71 2.76
CA ALA A 15 38.04 39.19 2.31
C ALA A 15 37.52 38.49 1.08
N ALA A 16 38.35 37.75 0.31
CA ALA A 16 37.98 37.06 -0.90
C ALA A 16 37.47 35.63 -0.64
N ASN A 17 37.50 35.15 0.62
CA ASN A 17 37.00 33.79 0.96
C ASN A 17 35.64 33.78 1.67
N PHE A 18 34.93 34.92 1.74
CA PHE A 18 33.53 34.95 2.08
C PHE A 18 32.68 35.06 0.81
N SER A 19 32.90 34.16 -0.14
CA SER A 19 31.83 33.71 -1.00
C SER A 19 31.00 32.73 -0.15
N CYS A 20 30.10 33.26 0.64
CA CYS A 20 28.94 32.47 1.03
C CYS A 20 28.20 32.17 -0.26
N VAL A 21 28.46 31.02 -0.85
CA VAL A 21 27.41 30.25 -1.42
C VAL A 21 26.59 29.87 -0.19
N GLN A 22 25.53 30.61 0.07
CA GLN A 22 24.47 30.16 0.92
C GLN A 22 23.93 28.95 0.22
N ASP A 23 24.22 27.76 0.74
CA ASP A 23 23.55 26.54 0.33
C ASP A 23 22.05 26.81 0.51
N ASP A 24 21.40 27.10 -0.58
CA ASP A 24 20.23 26.45 -1.09
C ASP A 24 19.03 26.35 -0.15
N ASP A 25 18.61 27.48 0.41
CA ASP A 25 17.17 27.70 0.58
C ASP A 25 16.61 28.08 -0.82
N PHE A 26 16.59 27.14 -1.73
CA PHE A 26 15.66 27.21 -2.84
C PHE A 26 14.27 26.92 -2.26
N SER A 27 13.72 27.89 -1.55
CA SER A 27 12.28 27.94 -1.44
C SER A 27 11.76 27.95 -2.87
N ILE A 28 10.99 26.94 -3.23
CA ILE A 28 10.19 26.94 -4.46
C ILE A 28 9.58 28.32 -4.52
N PRO A 29 9.73 29.09 -5.64
CA PRO A 29 9.11 30.39 -5.72
C PRO A 29 7.63 30.21 -5.47
N GLU A 30 7.14 30.60 -4.29
CA GLU A 30 5.72 30.68 -4.07
C GLU A 30 5.18 31.62 -5.14
N SER A 31 4.29 31.10 -5.98
CA SER A 31 3.55 31.97 -6.89
C SER A 31 2.82 32.98 -6.01
N LEU A 32 3.23 34.24 -6.09
CA LEU A 32 2.61 35.32 -5.33
C LEU A 32 1.20 35.68 -5.86
N GLY A 33 0.63 34.86 -6.76
CA GLY A 33 -0.67 35.11 -7.38
C GLY A 33 -0.70 36.31 -8.32
N LEU A 34 0.47 36.77 -8.76
CA LEU A 34 0.61 38.00 -9.60
C LEU A 34 1.05 37.65 -11.04
N GLU A 35 1.22 36.35 -11.36
CA GLU A 35 1.54 35.94 -12.73
C GLU A 35 0.30 36.07 -13.63
N GLU A 36 0.29 37.06 -14.48
CA GLU A 36 -0.71 37.19 -15.51
C GLU A 36 -0.42 36.22 -16.66
N ASN A 37 -1.22 35.14 -16.76
CA ASN A 37 -1.19 34.24 -17.89
C ASN A 37 -2.28 34.63 -18.88
N GLN A 38 -1.91 35.41 -19.92
CA GLN A 38 -2.85 35.93 -20.91
C GLN A 38 -3.54 34.81 -21.70
N ASP A 39 -2.82 33.74 -22.03
CA ASP A 39 -3.38 32.58 -22.74
C ASP A 39 -4.43 31.85 -21.88
N LEU A 40 -4.21 31.75 -20.59
CA LEU A 40 -5.20 31.20 -19.67
C LEU A 40 -6.44 32.11 -19.55
N THR A 41 -6.23 33.43 -19.44
CA THR A 41 -7.32 34.41 -19.43
C THR A 41 -8.17 34.33 -20.69
N GLN A 42 -7.51 34.15 -21.86
CA GLN A 42 -8.22 33.94 -23.11
C GLN A 42 -8.99 32.61 -23.12
N LEU A 43 -8.38 31.48 -22.67
CA LEU A 43 -9.03 30.19 -22.61
C LEU A 43 -10.26 30.26 -21.69
N LEU A 44 -10.15 30.85 -20.50
CA LEU A 44 -11.28 31.00 -19.57
C LEU A 44 -12.43 31.85 -20.17
N THR A 45 -12.08 32.86 -20.98
CA THR A 45 -13.07 33.64 -21.73
C THR A 45 -13.78 32.78 -22.76
N GLN A 46 -13.04 31.97 -23.52
CA GLN A 46 -13.60 31.06 -24.53
C GLN A 46 -14.50 29.98 -23.89
N ILE A 47 -14.12 29.46 -22.73
CA ILE A 47 -14.94 28.52 -21.96
C ILE A 47 -16.25 29.20 -21.53
N ASN A 48 -16.18 30.41 -20.97
CA ASN A 48 -17.36 31.15 -20.55
C ASN A 48 -18.31 31.50 -21.70
N ASN A 49 -17.77 31.72 -22.91
CA ASN A 49 -18.56 31.99 -24.13
C ASN A 49 -19.11 30.70 -24.79
N GLY A 50 -18.73 29.49 -24.32
CA GLY A 50 -19.09 28.22 -24.93
C GLY A 50 -18.36 27.95 -26.26
N GLU A 51 -17.20 28.57 -26.48
CA GLU A 51 -16.32 28.34 -27.65
C GLU A 51 -15.39 27.13 -27.40
N VAL A 52 -15.09 26.82 -26.13
CA VAL A 52 -14.33 25.66 -25.65
C VAL A 52 -15.13 24.96 -24.56
N ASP A 53 -15.32 23.66 -24.68
CA ASP A 53 -15.98 22.87 -23.66
C ASP A 53 -14.96 22.44 -22.59
N LEU A 54 -15.21 22.80 -21.32
CA LEU A 54 -14.41 22.33 -20.18
C LEU A 54 -14.92 20.97 -19.73
N MET A 55 -14.11 19.94 -19.87
CA MET A 55 -14.42 18.57 -19.48
C MET A 55 -13.81 18.21 -18.11
N THR A 56 -14.45 17.29 -17.41
CA THR A 56 -13.87 16.64 -16.22
C THR A 56 -12.80 15.61 -16.63
N ILE A 57 -11.88 15.28 -15.74
CA ILE A 57 -10.88 14.22 -15.96
C ILE A 57 -11.57 12.89 -16.31
N SER A 58 -12.65 12.53 -15.60
CA SER A 58 -13.42 11.31 -15.90
C SER A 58 -14.00 11.29 -17.33
N GLN A 59 -14.48 12.44 -17.82
CA GLN A 59 -14.95 12.56 -19.21
C GLN A 59 -13.81 12.41 -20.21
N VAL A 60 -12.65 13.00 -19.93
CA VAL A 60 -11.45 12.83 -20.79
C VAL A 60 -10.99 11.38 -20.80
N LYS A 61 -10.95 10.71 -19.64
CA LYS A 61 -10.62 9.28 -19.57
C LYS A 61 -11.60 8.40 -20.36
N SER A 62 -12.84 8.85 -20.59
CA SER A 62 -13.82 8.09 -21.38
C SER A 62 -13.52 8.06 -22.89
N PHE A 63 -12.57 8.86 -23.38
CA PHE A 63 -12.08 8.76 -24.75
C PHE A 63 -11.05 7.64 -24.95
N PHE A 64 -10.52 7.11 -23.86
CA PHE A 64 -9.58 6.00 -23.91
C PHE A 64 -10.28 4.71 -24.37
N VAL A 65 -9.63 4.00 -25.27
CA VAL A 65 -9.99 2.67 -25.73
C VAL A 65 -8.77 1.79 -25.55
N ASP A 66 -8.93 0.69 -24.84
CA ASP A 66 -7.84 -0.24 -24.53
C ASP A 66 -7.11 -0.69 -25.80
N GLY A 67 -5.77 -0.54 -25.82
CA GLY A 67 -4.91 -0.85 -26.95
C GLY A 67 -5.00 0.11 -28.13
N GLU A 68 -5.67 1.26 -27.99
CA GLU A 68 -5.77 2.28 -29.05
C GLU A 68 -5.36 3.67 -28.55
N VAL A 69 -4.79 4.48 -29.43
CA VAL A 69 -4.52 5.89 -29.19
C VAL A 69 -5.55 6.76 -29.89
N THR A 70 -6.28 7.57 -29.14
CA THR A 70 -7.34 8.45 -29.64
C THR A 70 -6.85 9.87 -29.82
N LEU A 71 -6.90 10.42 -31.06
CA LEU A 71 -6.68 11.84 -31.33
C LEU A 71 -7.90 12.67 -30.91
N ILE A 72 -7.70 13.73 -30.15
CA ILE A 72 -8.74 14.68 -29.79
C ILE A 72 -8.84 15.78 -30.86
N GLU A 73 -9.87 15.74 -31.69
CA GLU A 73 -10.14 16.74 -32.74
C GLU A 73 -10.98 17.92 -32.19
N SER A 74 -11.77 17.67 -31.14
CA SER A 74 -12.70 18.64 -30.57
C SER A 74 -11.98 19.77 -29.82
N ASN A 75 -12.55 20.96 -29.85
CA ASN A 75 -12.05 22.12 -29.11
C ASN A 75 -12.49 22.06 -27.66
N ILE A 76 -11.81 21.23 -26.88
CA ILE A 76 -12.10 20.96 -25.47
C ILE A 76 -10.86 21.22 -24.60
N ALA A 77 -11.10 21.45 -23.32
CA ALA A 77 -10.06 21.61 -22.32
C ALA A 77 -10.40 20.79 -21.08
N VAL A 78 -9.38 20.44 -20.29
CA VAL A 78 -9.52 19.81 -18.98
C VAL A 78 -8.80 20.64 -17.93
N LYS A 79 -9.34 20.65 -16.71
CA LYS A 79 -8.72 21.27 -15.53
C LYS A 79 -8.35 20.20 -14.52
N GLY A 80 -7.22 20.40 -13.83
CA GLY A 80 -6.82 19.55 -12.70
C GLY A 80 -5.79 20.23 -11.81
N TYR A 81 -5.42 19.52 -10.75
CA TYR A 81 -4.41 19.94 -9.78
C TYR A 81 -3.25 18.93 -9.81
N VAL A 82 -2.03 19.41 -9.96
CA VAL A 82 -0.82 18.58 -10.03
C VAL A 82 -0.60 17.89 -8.68
N VAL A 83 -0.32 16.58 -8.70
CA VAL A 83 -0.14 15.75 -7.50
C VAL A 83 1.16 14.97 -7.46
N SER A 84 1.96 15.04 -8.52
CA SER A 84 3.30 14.44 -8.57
C SER A 84 4.37 15.47 -8.84
N SER A 85 5.62 15.13 -8.54
CA SER A 85 6.79 16.00 -8.74
C SER A 85 7.99 15.19 -9.20
N ASP A 86 8.63 15.66 -10.26
CA ASP A 86 9.90 15.10 -10.76
C ASP A 86 11.14 15.65 -10.03
N MET A 87 10.96 16.44 -8.97
CA MET A 87 12.05 17.04 -8.20
C MET A 87 13.01 16.02 -7.60
N THR A 88 12.50 14.88 -7.15
CA THR A 88 13.31 13.81 -6.56
C THR A 88 13.81 12.79 -7.59
N GLY A 89 13.35 12.85 -8.82
CA GLY A 89 13.68 11.89 -9.88
C GLY A 89 12.88 10.57 -9.82
N ASN A 90 11.90 10.46 -8.91
CA ASN A 90 11.03 9.29 -8.87
C ASN A 90 9.98 9.30 -9.99
N PHE A 91 9.59 10.47 -10.47
CA PHE A 91 8.84 10.69 -11.70
C PHE A 91 9.78 11.27 -12.75
N TYR A 92 9.59 10.91 -14.01
CA TYR A 92 10.45 11.37 -15.10
C TYR A 92 9.67 11.69 -16.36
N LYS A 93 9.76 12.94 -16.82
CA LYS A 93 9.06 13.45 -18.02
C LYS A 93 7.55 13.29 -17.97
N GLU A 94 6.98 13.34 -16.79
CA GLU A 94 5.54 13.20 -16.57
C GLU A 94 5.11 13.94 -15.31
N PHE A 95 3.85 14.25 -15.24
CA PHE A 95 3.19 14.55 -13.99
C PHE A 95 1.78 13.93 -13.96
N TYR A 96 1.28 13.71 -12.75
CA TYR A 96 -0.09 13.31 -12.51
C TYR A 96 -0.89 14.50 -12.00
N MET A 97 -2.15 14.61 -12.41
CA MET A 97 -3.09 15.59 -11.88
C MET A 97 -4.42 14.93 -11.54
N GLN A 98 -5.09 15.47 -10.53
CA GLN A 98 -6.42 15.04 -10.10
C GLN A 98 -7.42 16.18 -10.23
N ASP A 99 -8.72 15.85 -10.24
CA ASP A 99 -9.82 16.80 -10.51
C ASP A 99 -10.01 17.84 -9.41
N GLU A 100 -9.83 17.47 -8.14
CA GLU A 100 -9.99 18.35 -6.98
C GLU A 100 -8.82 18.23 -6.01
N PRO A 101 -8.43 19.29 -5.28
CA PRO A 101 -7.32 19.24 -4.33
C PRO A 101 -7.64 18.44 -3.07
N GLU A 102 -8.92 18.24 -2.76
CA GLU A 102 -9.44 17.46 -1.63
C GLU A 102 -10.61 16.60 -2.11
N ASN A 103 -10.69 15.35 -1.65
CA ASN A 103 -11.68 14.36 -2.07
C ASN A 103 -11.77 14.17 -3.60
N PRO A 104 -10.64 13.90 -4.28
CA PRO A 104 -10.63 13.71 -5.72
C PRO A 104 -11.48 12.51 -6.14
N THR A 105 -11.99 12.55 -7.36
CA THR A 105 -12.78 11.47 -7.95
C THR A 105 -12.13 10.85 -9.19
N ALA A 106 -11.14 11.53 -9.76
CA ALA A 106 -10.39 11.05 -10.92
C ALA A 106 -9.00 11.68 -10.99
N GLY A 107 -8.04 10.89 -11.47
CA GLY A 107 -6.69 11.33 -11.81
C GLY A 107 -6.30 10.91 -13.22
N ILE A 108 -5.31 11.60 -13.80
CA ILE A 108 -4.80 11.32 -15.14
C ILE A 108 -3.31 11.64 -15.21
N LYS A 109 -2.59 10.90 -16.06
CA LYS A 109 -1.18 11.09 -16.36
C LYS A 109 -1.02 12.12 -17.51
N VAL A 110 0.01 12.93 -17.45
CA VAL A 110 0.40 13.85 -18.54
C VAL A 110 1.88 13.62 -18.83
N VAL A 111 2.22 13.30 -20.08
CA VAL A 111 3.59 12.98 -20.45
C VAL A 111 4.23 14.14 -21.22
N LEU A 112 5.44 14.54 -20.79
CA LEU A 112 6.13 15.73 -21.24
C LEU A 112 7.55 15.40 -21.70
N ASN A 113 8.00 15.99 -22.80
CA ASN A 113 9.43 15.98 -23.14
C ASN A 113 10.17 17.11 -22.41
N GLN A 114 10.07 17.14 -21.08
CA GLN A 114 10.68 18.14 -20.23
C GLN A 114 11.11 17.49 -18.91
N VAL A 115 12.28 17.84 -18.42
CA VAL A 115 12.77 17.51 -17.07
C VAL A 115 12.65 18.73 -16.17
N ASP A 116 12.72 18.53 -14.85
CA ASP A 116 12.56 19.59 -13.84
C ASP A 116 11.22 20.34 -14.02
N SER A 117 10.20 19.62 -14.44
CA SER A 117 8.86 20.15 -14.70
C SER A 117 8.21 20.72 -13.43
N TYR A 118 8.63 20.26 -12.24
CA TYR A 118 8.17 20.76 -10.94
C TYR A 118 8.35 22.28 -10.76
N ASN A 119 9.29 22.91 -11.46
CA ASN A 119 9.49 24.36 -11.45
C ASN A 119 8.31 25.13 -12.07
N GLN A 120 7.55 24.48 -12.95
CA GLN A 120 6.39 25.05 -13.63
C GLN A 120 5.08 24.44 -13.11
N PHE A 121 5.08 23.13 -12.89
CA PHE A 121 3.93 22.32 -12.50
C PHE A 121 4.16 21.73 -11.09
N ASN A 122 4.36 22.60 -10.10
CA ASN A 122 4.55 22.18 -8.71
C ASN A 122 3.27 21.54 -8.14
N ILE A 123 3.41 20.68 -7.14
CA ILE A 123 2.28 20.04 -6.45
C ILE A 123 1.27 21.11 -6.00
N GLY A 124 -0.02 20.83 -6.23
CA GLY A 124 -1.14 21.73 -5.95
C GLY A 124 -1.38 22.80 -7.02
N ARG A 125 -0.52 22.91 -8.03
CA ARG A 125 -0.73 23.86 -9.13
C ARG A 125 -2.00 23.49 -9.90
N GLU A 126 -2.92 24.48 -10.02
CA GLU A 126 -4.06 24.37 -10.92
C GLU A 126 -3.59 24.53 -12.35
N VAL A 127 -3.90 23.57 -13.21
CA VAL A 127 -3.53 23.57 -14.64
C VAL A 127 -4.76 23.35 -15.51
N TYR A 128 -4.74 23.97 -16.68
CA TYR A 128 -5.73 23.79 -17.75
C TYR A 128 -5.00 23.27 -18.99
N ILE A 129 -5.46 22.17 -19.56
CA ILE A 129 -4.88 21.58 -20.77
C ILE A 129 -5.87 21.68 -21.91
N LYS A 130 -5.49 22.37 -22.98
CA LYS A 130 -6.22 22.37 -24.27
C LYS A 130 -5.94 21.06 -24.95
N LEU A 131 -6.95 20.24 -25.16
CA LEU A 131 -6.79 18.87 -25.63
C LEU A 131 -6.82 18.74 -27.16
N GLN A 132 -7.26 19.77 -27.88
CA GLN A 132 -7.30 19.73 -29.36
C GLN A 132 -5.92 19.46 -29.96
N ASN A 133 -5.82 18.42 -30.78
CA ASN A 133 -4.59 17.90 -31.40
C ASN A 133 -3.63 17.18 -30.40
N LEU A 134 -4.08 16.86 -29.19
CA LEU A 134 -3.41 15.94 -28.30
C LEU A 134 -4.04 14.55 -28.39
N TYR A 135 -3.40 13.59 -27.79
CA TYR A 135 -3.79 12.18 -27.83
C TYR A 135 -4.11 11.66 -26.45
N ILE A 136 -5.07 10.73 -26.36
CA ILE A 136 -5.40 9.96 -25.17
C ILE A 136 -5.06 8.50 -25.46
N GLY A 137 -4.30 7.87 -24.57
CA GLY A 137 -3.85 6.49 -24.68
C GLY A 137 -3.07 6.07 -23.44
N GLU A 138 -2.27 5.04 -23.59
CA GLU A 138 -1.32 4.55 -22.57
C GLU A 138 0.11 4.92 -23.00
N THR A 139 1.03 5.00 -22.06
CA THR A 139 2.47 5.16 -22.33
C THR A 139 3.18 3.82 -22.46
N ASN A 140 2.58 2.77 -21.89
CA ASN A 140 3.00 1.36 -22.02
C ASN A 140 1.75 0.57 -22.33
N SER A 141 1.65 0.04 -23.53
CA SER A 141 0.43 -0.60 -24.03
C SER A 141 -0.05 -1.73 -23.11
N GLY A 142 -1.26 -1.61 -22.61
CA GLY A 142 -1.90 -2.59 -21.72
C GLY A 142 -1.67 -2.35 -20.22
N ASP A 143 -1.05 -1.23 -19.81
CA ASP A 143 -0.85 -0.92 -18.39
C ASP A 143 -2.12 -0.34 -17.72
N GLY A 144 -3.11 0.11 -18.48
CA GLY A 144 -4.35 0.68 -17.97
C GLY A 144 -4.20 2.10 -17.40
N VAL A 145 -3.03 2.75 -17.56
CA VAL A 145 -2.78 4.11 -17.11
C VAL A 145 -3.08 5.11 -18.21
N VAL A 146 -4.26 5.71 -18.15
CA VAL A 146 -4.68 6.70 -19.16
C VAL A 146 -3.84 7.96 -19.07
N ALA A 147 -3.22 8.31 -20.20
CA ALA A 147 -2.31 9.45 -20.32
C ALA A 147 -2.75 10.42 -21.43
N ILE A 148 -2.40 11.69 -21.23
CA ILE A 148 -2.44 12.74 -22.25
C ILE A 148 -1.05 12.87 -22.87
N GLY A 149 -0.92 12.67 -24.17
CA GLY A 149 0.34 12.77 -24.90
C GLY A 149 0.27 13.70 -26.11
N GLY A 150 1.44 14.00 -26.70
CA GLY A 150 1.59 14.94 -27.83
C GLY A 150 1.68 14.28 -29.20
N SER A 151 2.01 13.00 -29.23
CA SER A 151 2.13 12.21 -30.46
C SER A 151 1.86 10.73 -30.19
N VAL A 152 2.02 9.92 -31.21
CA VAL A 152 1.82 8.46 -31.17
C VAL A 152 3.12 7.79 -31.55
N ASN A 153 3.47 6.69 -30.90
CA ASN A 153 4.63 5.89 -31.23
C ASN A 153 4.53 5.30 -32.66
N GLN A 154 5.62 4.72 -33.13
CA GLN A 154 5.68 4.16 -34.48
C GLN A 154 4.73 2.96 -34.71
N TYR A 155 4.20 2.35 -33.67
CA TYR A 155 3.29 1.19 -33.74
C TYR A 155 1.82 1.61 -33.64
N GLY A 156 1.54 2.81 -33.16
CA GLY A 156 0.19 3.36 -33.10
C GLY A 156 -0.60 2.98 -31.83
N ASP A 157 0.05 2.39 -30.84
CA ASP A 157 -0.56 1.82 -29.63
C ASP A 157 -0.18 2.53 -28.32
N GLU A 158 0.77 3.50 -28.37
CA GLU A 158 1.19 4.27 -27.20
C GLU A 158 1.24 5.75 -27.50
N VAL A 159 0.96 6.59 -26.50
CA VAL A 159 1.18 8.03 -26.59
C VAL A 159 2.63 8.37 -26.24
N GLU A 160 3.19 9.33 -26.97
CA GLU A 160 4.50 9.89 -26.69
C GLU A 160 4.39 11.28 -26.06
N GLU A 161 5.52 11.79 -25.57
CA GLU A 161 5.58 13.03 -24.80
C GLU A 161 5.07 14.25 -25.60
N ILE A 162 4.40 15.15 -24.90
CA ILE A 162 4.11 16.50 -25.38
C ILE A 162 5.44 17.25 -25.46
N THR A 163 5.80 17.73 -26.66
CA THR A 163 7.04 18.50 -26.85
C THR A 163 6.99 19.82 -26.07
N GLU A 164 8.15 20.36 -25.67
CA GLU A 164 8.24 21.62 -24.93
C GLU A 164 7.48 22.79 -25.60
N ASN A 165 7.59 22.90 -26.91
CA ASN A 165 6.86 23.93 -27.68
C ASN A 165 5.34 23.74 -27.64
N MET A 166 4.86 22.51 -27.69
CA MET A 166 3.43 22.21 -27.56
C MET A 166 2.96 22.48 -26.14
N ALA A 167 3.72 22.03 -25.12
CA ALA A 167 3.40 22.22 -23.72
C ALA A 167 3.17 23.70 -23.38
N THR A 168 4.03 24.59 -23.85
CA THR A 168 3.89 26.04 -23.67
C THR A 168 2.56 26.58 -24.19
N SER A 169 1.99 26.01 -25.26
CA SER A 169 0.75 26.45 -25.87
C SER A 169 -0.51 25.75 -25.39
N CYS A 170 -0.38 24.51 -24.95
CA CYS A 170 -1.53 23.68 -24.56
C CYS A 170 -1.69 23.48 -23.05
N ILE A 171 -0.61 23.52 -22.25
CA ILE A 171 -0.66 23.35 -20.80
C ILE A 171 -0.52 24.71 -20.12
N LEU A 172 -1.63 25.26 -19.67
CA LEU A 172 -1.73 26.59 -19.10
C LEU A 172 -1.85 26.53 -17.59
N ARG A 173 -0.82 26.99 -16.90
CA ARG A 173 -0.81 27.04 -15.43
C ARG A 173 -1.55 28.26 -14.93
N SER A 174 -2.40 28.06 -13.93
CA SER A 174 -3.01 29.13 -13.14
C SER A 174 -2.01 29.70 -12.13
N SER A 175 -2.22 30.92 -11.68
CA SER A 175 -1.54 31.45 -10.48
C SER A 175 -1.96 30.75 -9.19
N ASN A 176 -3.07 30.01 -9.22
CA ASN A 176 -3.61 29.32 -8.04
C ASN A 176 -2.80 28.06 -7.73
N THR A 177 -2.45 27.92 -6.46
CA THR A 177 -1.87 26.69 -5.90
C THR A 177 -2.67 26.33 -4.66
N SER A 178 -3.17 25.10 -4.58
CA SER A 178 -3.95 24.59 -3.47
C SER A 178 -3.14 23.54 -2.71
N ALA A 179 -3.30 23.49 -1.40
CA ALA A 179 -2.78 22.35 -0.63
C ALA A 179 -3.50 21.09 -1.08
N ILE A 180 -2.76 20.06 -1.43
CA ILE A 180 -3.33 18.76 -1.77
C ILE A 180 -3.55 17.97 -0.48
N VAL A 181 -4.79 17.54 -0.28
CA VAL A 181 -5.17 16.62 0.79
C VAL A 181 -5.28 15.23 0.18
N PRO A 182 -4.39 14.28 0.51
CA PRO A 182 -4.46 12.96 -0.06
C PRO A 182 -5.75 12.23 0.33
N LEU A 183 -6.31 11.46 -0.59
CA LEU A 183 -7.49 10.64 -0.33
C LEU A 183 -7.14 9.53 0.66
N SER A 184 -7.75 9.55 1.85
CA SER A 184 -7.46 8.60 2.93
C SER A 184 -8.20 7.28 2.72
N LEU A 185 -7.47 6.18 2.60
CA LEU A 185 -8.00 4.84 2.31
C LEU A 185 -7.24 3.77 3.11
N ASN A 186 -7.90 2.64 3.40
CA ASN A 186 -7.21 1.41 3.75
C ASN A 186 -6.62 0.75 2.50
N LEU A 187 -5.58 -0.09 2.64
CA LEU A 187 -4.95 -0.71 1.47
C LEU A 187 -5.92 -1.54 0.63
N SER A 188 -6.84 -2.26 1.26
CA SER A 188 -7.86 -3.08 0.58
C SER A 188 -8.86 -2.26 -0.25
N GLU A 189 -9.00 -0.97 0.02
CA GLU A 189 -9.89 -0.06 -0.69
C GLU A 189 -9.25 0.53 -1.95
N ILE A 190 -7.90 0.53 -2.04
CA ILE A 190 -7.18 1.06 -3.20
C ILE A 190 -7.39 0.15 -4.41
N ASN A 191 -7.95 0.71 -5.48
CA ASN A 191 -8.28 -0.01 -6.71
C ASN A 191 -8.01 0.86 -7.95
N ASP A 192 -8.29 0.36 -9.13
CA ASP A 192 -7.96 1.02 -10.41
C ASP A 192 -8.65 2.37 -10.63
N SER A 193 -9.77 2.64 -9.94
CA SER A 193 -10.40 3.95 -10.01
C SER A 193 -9.54 5.07 -9.39
N HIS A 194 -8.56 4.70 -8.55
CA HIS A 194 -7.66 5.64 -7.88
C HIS A 194 -6.37 5.93 -8.70
N ILE A 195 -6.18 5.28 -9.85
CA ILE A 195 -5.02 5.53 -10.72
C ILE A 195 -4.96 7.00 -11.12
N GLY A 196 -3.82 7.63 -10.87
CA GLY A 196 -3.55 9.04 -11.11
C GLY A 196 -3.88 9.98 -9.94
N MET A 197 -4.46 9.48 -8.85
CA MET A 197 -4.75 10.27 -7.66
C MET A 197 -3.67 10.14 -6.58
N PHE A 198 -3.54 11.16 -5.74
CA PHE A 198 -2.70 11.15 -4.56
C PHE A 198 -3.50 10.60 -3.38
N VAL A 199 -3.09 9.43 -2.89
CA VAL A 199 -3.80 8.63 -1.87
C VAL A 199 -2.91 8.50 -0.64
N SER A 200 -3.50 8.52 0.55
CA SER A 200 -2.85 8.20 1.81
C SER A 200 -3.36 6.85 2.32
N ALA A 201 -2.52 5.82 2.22
CA ALA A 201 -2.77 4.52 2.82
C ALA A 201 -2.63 4.62 4.35
N GLN A 202 -3.68 4.22 5.07
CA GLN A 202 -3.76 4.32 6.52
C GLN A 202 -3.33 3.03 7.20
N SER A 203 -2.70 3.17 8.38
CA SER A 203 -2.33 2.02 9.22
C SER A 203 -1.54 0.96 8.43
N VAL A 204 -0.41 1.36 7.87
CA VAL A 204 0.44 0.52 7.02
C VAL A 204 1.85 0.44 7.57
N GLN A 205 2.60 -0.59 7.16
CA GLN A 205 4.01 -0.75 7.46
C GLN A 205 4.73 -1.50 6.33
N PHE A 206 6.05 -1.35 6.25
CA PHE A 206 6.86 -2.28 5.46
C PHE A 206 7.08 -3.58 6.24
N PRO A 207 6.97 -4.77 5.62
CA PRO A 207 7.28 -6.05 6.27
C PRO A 207 8.65 -6.04 6.95
N ASN A 208 8.76 -6.69 8.11
CA ASN A 208 10.03 -6.75 8.85
C ASN A 208 11.14 -7.49 8.07
N THR A 209 10.78 -8.32 7.10
CA THR A 209 11.71 -9.00 6.18
C THR A 209 12.50 -8.02 5.31
N LEU A 210 12.00 -6.78 5.12
CA LEU A 210 12.67 -5.72 4.38
C LEU A 210 13.60 -4.87 5.26
N SER A 211 13.79 -5.23 6.53
CA SER A 211 14.64 -4.48 7.47
C SER A 211 16.08 -4.40 6.98
N GLY A 212 16.63 -3.19 6.92
CA GLY A 212 17.97 -2.92 6.44
C GLY A 212 18.11 -2.83 4.91
N LEU A 213 17.01 -2.99 4.16
CA LEU A 213 16.99 -2.74 2.72
C LEU A 213 16.70 -1.26 2.42
N THR A 214 17.14 -0.82 1.25
CA THR A 214 16.91 0.52 0.71
C THR A 214 15.64 0.55 -0.14
N TYR A 215 15.13 1.75 -0.45
CA TYR A 215 14.00 1.91 -1.36
C TYR A 215 14.25 1.24 -2.70
N VAL A 216 15.46 1.39 -3.25
CA VAL A 216 15.88 0.71 -4.48
C VAL A 216 16.89 -0.39 -4.14
N ASP A 217 16.77 -1.54 -4.79
CA ASP A 217 17.78 -2.59 -4.71
C ASP A 217 19.00 -2.15 -5.51
N PRO A 218 20.22 -2.18 -4.93
CA PRO A 218 21.44 -1.77 -5.64
C PRO A 218 21.76 -2.56 -6.91
N TYR A 219 21.06 -3.65 -7.16
CA TYR A 219 21.22 -4.48 -8.36
C TYR A 219 20.15 -4.22 -9.43
N ASP A 220 19.15 -3.39 -9.12
CA ASP A 220 18.13 -3.01 -10.09
C ASP A 220 18.58 -1.80 -10.91
N ASP A 221 18.44 -1.90 -12.24
CA ASP A 221 18.88 -0.87 -13.18
C ASP A 221 17.83 0.24 -13.38
N TYR A 222 16.55 -0.02 -13.07
CA TYR A 222 15.41 0.88 -13.35
C TYR A 222 14.59 1.18 -12.11
N ASP A 223 13.77 0.24 -11.67
CA ASP A 223 12.82 0.44 -10.58
C ASP A 223 12.87 -0.74 -9.62
N THR A 224 12.59 -0.47 -8.34
CA THR A 224 12.42 -1.52 -7.33
C THR A 224 11.04 -1.41 -6.71
N GLN A 225 10.38 -2.55 -6.55
CA GLN A 225 9.12 -2.69 -5.84
C GLN A 225 9.35 -3.25 -4.44
N ARG A 226 8.75 -2.62 -3.43
CA ARG A 226 8.77 -3.04 -2.03
C ARG A 226 7.34 -3.26 -1.54
N ASP A 227 7.08 -4.42 -0.95
CA ASP A 227 5.77 -4.73 -0.40
C ASP A 227 5.43 -3.78 0.76
N LEU A 228 4.21 -3.29 0.79
CA LEU A 228 3.59 -2.53 1.88
C LEU A 228 2.39 -3.31 2.36
N GLU A 229 2.28 -3.55 3.65
CA GLU A 229 1.21 -4.34 4.26
C GLU A 229 0.32 -3.50 5.17
N SER A 230 -0.94 -3.89 5.26
CA SER A 230 -1.93 -3.27 6.14
C SER A 230 -1.83 -3.81 7.55
N CYS A 231 -2.02 -2.92 8.53
CA CYS A 231 -2.15 -3.28 9.95
C CYS A 231 -3.59 -3.66 10.35
N VAL A 232 -4.58 -3.41 9.50
CA VAL A 232 -6.00 -3.51 9.87
C VAL A 232 -6.79 -4.51 9.04
N ASP A 233 -6.24 -4.91 7.90
CA ASP A 233 -6.86 -5.88 7.00
C ASP A 233 -5.77 -6.73 6.28
N SER A 234 -6.17 -7.58 5.35
CA SER A 234 -5.24 -8.39 4.55
C SER A 234 -4.74 -7.66 3.30
N GLY A 235 -4.92 -6.34 3.21
CA GLY A 235 -4.49 -5.55 2.08
C GLY A 235 -2.96 -5.48 1.99
N ALA A 236 -2.47 -5.59 0.77
CA ALA A 236 -1.07 -5.36 0.44
C ALA A 236 -0.99 -4.63 -0.91
N ILE A 237 0.02 -3.81 -1.07
CA ILE A 237 0.35 -3.10 -2.32
C ILE A 237 1.86 -2.93 -2.40
N LYS A 238 2.39 -2.66 -3.59
CA LYS A 238 3.80 -2.38 -3.77
C LYS A 238 4.07 -0.88 -3.80
N VAL A 239 5.13 -0.46 -3.16
CA VAL A 239 5.73 0.87 -3.33
C VAL A 239 6.83 0.74 -4.37
N GLU A 240 6.69 1.45 -5.49
CA GLU A 240 7.67 1.44 -6.57
C GLU A 240 8.53 2.70 -6.49
N THR A 241 9.85 2.51 -6.61
CA THR A 241 10.82 3.59 -6.56
C THR A 241 11.80 3.46 -7.70
N SER A 242 11.96 4.55 -8.47
CA SER A 242 12.92 4.61 -9.57
C SER A 242 14.36 4.59 -9.06
N ALA A 243 15.24 3.86 -9.76
CA ALA A 243 16.69 3.86 -9.51
C ALA A 243 17.35 5.24 -9.71
N TYR A 244 16.60 6.21 -10.24
CA TYR A 244 17.04 7.60 -10.39
C TYR A 244 16.53 8.53 -9.29
N ALA A 245 15.73 8.02 -8.37
CA ALA A 245 15.23 8.80 -7.25
C ALA A 245 16.37 9.23 -6.32
N SER A 246 16.39 10.51 -5.93
CA SER A 246 17.43 11.05 -5.03
C SER A 246 17.48 10.37 -3.65
N PHE A 247 16.42 9.65 -3.29
CA PHE A 247 16.30 8.89 -2.04
C PHE A 247 16.44 7.37 -2.22
N GLN A 248 16.89 6.89 -3.39
CA GLN A 248 17.05 5.46 -3.71
C GLN A 248 17.83 4.69 -2.64
N ASP A 249 18.89 5.29 -2.10
CA ASP A 249 19.78 4.69 -1.10
C ASP A 249 19.29 4.84 0.35
N ASN A 250 18.17 5.50 0.58
CA ASN A 250 17.59 5.64 1.91
C ASN A 250 17.08 4.28 2.38
N LEU A 251 17.31 3.97 3.65
CA LEU A 251 16.74 2.76 4.26
C LEU A 251 15.22 2.86 4.36
N LEU A 252 14.54 1.76 4.11
CA LEU A 252 13.10 1.66 4.37
C LEU A 252 12.80 1.87 5.85
N PRO A 253 11.75 2.63 6.21
CA PRO A 253 11.36 2.87 7.60
C PRO A 253 10.62 1.65 8.17
N THR A 254 11.33 0.54 8.35
CA THR A 254 10.76 -0.73 8.84
C THR A 254 10.58 -0.80 10.35
N GLN A 255 10.90 0.25 11.11
CA GLN A 255 10.83 0.23 12.58
C GLN A 255 9.49 0.71 13.15
N GLY A 256 8.55 1.06 12.30
CA GLY A 256 7.24 1.59 12.71
C GLY A 256 6.13 1.28 11.72
N SER A 257 4.96 1.78 12.04
CA SER A 257 3.76 1.79 11.20
C SER A 257 3.14 3.19 11.16
N GLY A 258 2.23 3.44 10.24
CA GLY A 258 1.57 4.74 10.15
C GLY A 258 0.87 4.96 8.82
N THR A 259 1.13 6.11 8.18
CA THR A 259 0.54 6.45 6.89
C THR A 259 1.61 6.57 5.82
N LEU A 260 1.28 6.18 4.60
CA LEU A 260 2.10 6.40 3.41
C LEU A 260 1.23 7.04 2.34
N SER A 261 1.64 8.23 1.89
CA SER A 261 0.94 8.98 0.84
C SER A 261 1.70 8.86 -0.47
N ALA A 262 1.00 8.60 -1.58
CA ALA A 262 1.63 8.38 -2.87
C ALA A 262 0.65 8.55 -4.03
N VAL A 263 1.16 8.70 -5.22
CA VAL A 263 0.35 8.59 -6.44
C VAL A 263 0.13 7.11 -6.73
N VAL A 264 -1.13 6.72 -6.93
CA VAL A 264 -1.47 5.36 -7.36
C VAL A 264 -1.29 5.25 -8.87
N THR A 265 -0.54 4.25 -9.31
CA THR A 265 -0.32 3.98 -10.73
C THR A 265 -0.16 2.46 -10.97
N ARG A 266 0.42 2.08 -12.10
CA ARG A 266 0.75 0.69 -12.44
C ARG A 266 2.25 0.57 -12.66
N SER A 267 2.77 -0.64 -12.44
CA SER A 267 4.11 -1.04 -12.88
C SER A 267 4.25 -0.92 -14.40
N TYR A 268 5.50 -0.88 -14.87
CA TYR A 268 5.79 -0.75 -16.31
C TYR A 268 5.12 -1.83 -17.18
N ASP A 269 5.00 -3.05 -16.68
CA ASP A 269 4.33 -4.16 -17.37
C ASP A 269 2.81 -4.20 -17.17
N GLY A 270 2.26 -3.30 -16.33
CA GLY A 270 0.84 -3.23 -16.01
C GLY A 270 0.32 -4.30 -15.05
N ASP A 271 1.16 -5.25 -14.64
CA ASP A 271 0.74 -6.40 -13.83
C ASP A 271 0.37 -5.98 -12.40
N ASP A 272 1.16 -5.08 -11.80
CA ASP A 272 0.98 -4.63 -10.42
C ASP A 272 0.40 -3.21 -10.34
N ARG A 273 -0.55 -3.00 -9.42
CA ARG A 273 -0.88 -1.65 -8.96
C ARG A 273 0.16 -1.23 -7.94
N VAL A 274 0.74 -0.05 -8.13
CA VAL A 274 1.83 0.45 -7.30
C VAL A 274 1.53 1.84 -6.74
N MET A 275 2.22 2.19 -5.67
CA MET A 275 2.24 3.53 -5.08
C MET A 275 3.62 4.16 -5.32
N MET A 276 3.66 5.34 -5.95
CA MET A 276 4.90 6.10 -6.20
C MET A 276 4.95 7.34 -5.33
N LEU A 277 6.00 7.45 -4.51
CA LEU A 277 6.23 8.59 -3.59
C LEU A 277 6.73 9.83 -4.35
N ASN A 278 6.32 11.02 -3.93
CA ASN A 278 7.00 12.26 -4.34
C ASN A 278 8.33 12.43 -3.60
N SER A 279 8.37 12.07 -2.32
CA SER A 279 9.56 12.09 -1.48
C SER A 279 9.44 11.13 -0.30
N VAL A 280 10.50 10.94 0.46
CA VAL A 280 10.46 10.13 1.70
C VAL A 280 9.56 10.74 2.78
N ASP A 281 9.30 12.04 2.74
CA ASP A 281 8.43 12.74 3.69
C ASP A 281 6.95 12.34 3.54
N ASP A 282 6.60 11.68 2.43
CA ASP A 282 5.27 11.11 2.20
C ASP A 282 5.02 9.87 3.09
N THR A 283 6.05 9.38 3.79
CA THR A 283 5.95 8.23 4.70
C THR A 283 6.05 8.70 6.16
N MET A 284 4.95 8.55 6.90
CA MET A 284 4.85 8.97 8.30
C MET A 284 4.58 7.74 9.20
N PHE A 285 5.63 6.97 9.50
CA PHE A 285 5.56 5.78 10.36
C PHE A 285 5.98 6.14 11.78
N ASN A 286 5.08 6.79 12.51
CA ASN A 286 5.30 7.32 13.86
C ASN A 286 4.71 6.44 14.98
N SER A 287 4.02 5.37 14.61
CA SER A 287 3.44 4.38 15.52
C SER A 287 4.34 3.16 15.65
N ALA A 288 4.10 2.36 16.69
CA ALA A 288 4.74 1.04 16.80
C ALA A 288 4.36 0.15 15.61
N ARG A 289 5.19 -0.86 15.35
CA ARG A 289 4.86 -1.89 14.36
C ARG A 289 3.60 -2.64 14.77
N CYS A 290 2.87 -3.10 13.77
CA CYS A 290 1.66 -3.89 13.91
C CYS A 290 1.89 -5.37 13.56
N ASP A 291 3.07 -5.91 13.82
CA ASP A 291 3.33 -7.32 13.57
C ASP A 291 2.41 -8.17 14.43
N PRO A 292 1.90 -9.29 13.89
CA PRO A 292 1.15 -10.24 14.68
C PRO A 292 1.95 -10.76 15.88
N LEU A 293 1.33 -10.81 17.05
CA LEU A 293 1.92 -11.48 18.22
C LEU A 293 2.01 -12.99 18.00
N PHE A 294 1.09 -13.52 17.20
CA PHE A 294 1.10 -14.89 16.70
C PHE A 294 0.35 -14.94 15.36
N TYR A 295 0.93 -15.61 14.37
CA TYR A 295 0.25 -15.92 13.12
C TYR A 295 0.68 -17.27 12.60
N ASP A 296 -0.29 -18.09 12.20
CA ASP A 296 -0.04 -19.33 11.49
C ASP A 296 -1.16 -19.61 10.50
N ASN A 297 -0.81 -19.63 9.21
CA ASN A 297 -1.64 -20.08 8.10
C ASN A 297 -1.22 -21.48 7.62
N PHE A 298 -0.41 -22.18 8.40
CA PHE A 298 0.10 -23.52 8.12
C PHE A 298 0.86 -23.68 6.79
N ALA A 299 1.25 -22.58 6.12
CA ALA A 299 1.93 -22.57 4.82
C ALA A 299 3.21 -23.43 4.80
N GLY A 300 3.86 -23.62 5.96
CA GLY A 300 5.00 -24.51 6.11
C GLY A 300 4.64 -26.01 6.06
N ASN A 301 3.36 -26.37 5.96
CA ASN A 301 2.83 -27.72 6.03
C ASN A 301 3.38 -28.50 7.25
N ASN A 302 3.41 -27.82 8.39
CA ASN A 302 3.86 -28.38 9.66
C ASN A 302 3.14 -27.70 10.84
N LEU A 303 3.30 -28.27 12.05
CA LEU A 303 2.75 -27.75 13.31
C LEU A 303 3.86 -27.25 14.25
N ASN A 304 4.94 -26.69 13.73
CA ASN A 304 6.11 -26.27 14.51
C ASN A 304 5.80 -25.14 15.50
N ASN A 305 4.77 -24.33 15.24
CA ASN A 305 4.30 -23.26 16.12
C ASN A 305 3.34 -23.75 17.20
N TRP A 306 3.13 -25.06 17.29
CA TRP A 306 2.12 -25.70 18.13
C TRP A 306 2.68 -26.80 18.99
N HIS A 307 2.03 -27.02 20.14
CA HIS A 307 2.14 -28.23 20.95
C HIS A 307 0.95 -29.14 20.63
N VAL A 308 1.20 -30.28 20.01
CA VAL A 308 0.19 -31.33 19.79
C VAL A 308 0.15 -32.22 21.01
N LYS A 309 -0.97 -32.24 21.75
CA LYS A 309 -1.14 -33.00 22.95
C LYS A 309 -2.28 -34.00 22.78
N ASN A 310 -1.96 -35.29 22.85
CA ASN A 310 -2.93 -36.37 22.84
C ASN A 310 -3.26 -36.76 24.30
N VAL A 311 -4.51 -36.64 24.64
CA VAL A 311 -5.03 -37.09 25.96
C VAL A 311 -5.69 -38.45 25.86
N GLN A 312 -6.39 -38.69 24.74
CA GLN A 312 -7.08 -39.94 24.49
C GLN A 312 -7.17 -40.22 22.98
N GLY A 313 -6.96 -41.48 22.58
CA GLY A 313 -7.13 -41.95 21.23
C GLY A 313 -5.79 -42.13 20.49
N GLU A 314 -5.85 -42.46 19.22
CA GLU A 314 -4.69 -42.73 18.39
C GLU A 314 -4.54 -41.66 17.28
N GLN A 315 -5.61 -40.93 16.97
CA GLN A 315 -5.60 -39.88 15.96
C GLN A 315 -5.03 -38.59 16.57
N LEU A 316 -4.34 -37.80 15.78
CA LEU A 316 -3.66 -36.60 16.23
C LEU A 316 -3.99 -35.43 15.27
N TRP A 317 -3.81 -34.22 15.77
CA TRP A 317 -3.75 -33.06 14.88
C TRP A 317 -2.62 -33.24 13.87
N GLU A 318 -2.93 -32.98 12.60
CA GLU A 318 -2.00 -33.03 11.48
C GLU A 318 -2.24 -31.85 10.53
N THR A 319 -1.37 -31.60 9.55
CA THR A 319 -1.65 -30.69 8.44
C THR A 319 -2.35 -31.43 7.32
N THR A 320 -3.15 -30.70 6.53
CA THR A 320 -3.83 -31.18 5.34
C THR A 320 -3.54 -30.28 4.14
N PRO A 321 -3.46 -30.83 2.91
CA PRO A 321 -3.23 -30.02 1.70
C PRO A 321 -4.43 -29.15 1.28
N TYR A 322 -5.46 -29.05 2.13
CA TYR A 322 -6.61 -28.18 1.96
C TYR A 322 -6.50 -27.01 2.94
N GLY A 323 -7.14 -25.86 2.64
CA GLY A 323 -7.03 -24.66 3.49
C GLY A 323 -7.57 -23.43 2.79
N ASN A 324 -7.46 -22.27 3.43
CA ASN A 324 -7.92 -20.99 2.89
C ASN A 324 -6.93 -19.81 3.17
N PRO A 325 -5.80 -19.75 2.47
CA PRO A 325 -5.27 -20.64 1.44
C PRO A 325 -4.73 -21.96 2.01
N ALA A 326 -4.65 -22.99 1.20
CA ALA A 326 -4.05 -24.27 1.56
C ALA A 326 -2.54 -24.14 1.87
N PRO A 327 -2.01 -24.94 2.82
CA PRO A 327 -2.63 -25.98 3.67
C PRO A 327 -3.28 -25.45 4.96
N SER A 328 -3.93 -26.32 5.74
CA SER A 328 -4.49 -26.00 7.05
C SER A 328 -4.14 -27.09 8.11
N ALA A 329 -4.50 -26.86 9.38
CA ALA A 329 -4.47 -27.89 10.41
C ALA A 329 -5.79 -28.66 10.43
N LYS A 330 -5.72 -29.98 10.62
CA LYS A 330 -6.87 -30.89 10.60
C LYS A 330 -6.84 -31.85 11.80
N MET A 331 -8.03 -32.12 12.32
CA MET A 331 -8.24 -33.20 13.29
C MET A 331 -9.51 -33.98 12.97
N SER A 332 -9.42 -35.31 13.10
CA SER A 332 -10.55 -36.21 12.96
C SER A 332 -10.35 -37.46 13.78
N GLY A 333 -11.31 -37.83 14.60
CA GLY A 333 -11.33 -39.13 15.34
C GLY A 333 -11.84 -40.30 14.50
N PHE A 334 -11.91 -40.17 13.18
CA PHE A 334 -12.37 -41.24 12.28
C PHE A 334 -11.18 -42.06 11.74
N SER A 335 -11.19 -43.37 12.02
CA SER A 335 -10.27 -44.36 11.44
C SER A 335 -10.97 -45.68 11.29
N GLY A 336 -11.56 -45.94 10.10
CA GLY A 336 -12.40 -47.15 9.90
C GLY A 336 -13.74 -47.13 10.63
N GLY A 337 -14.02 -46.08 11.40
CA GLY A 337 -15.17 -45.82 12.23
C GLY A 337 -14.89 -44.65 13.18
N SER A 338 -15.92 -44.17 13.88
CA SER A 338 -15.75 -43.14 14.90
C SER A 338 -15.08 -43.72 16.14
N ASN A 339 -14.01 -43.09 16.60
CA ASN A 339 -13.23 -43.47 17.78
C ASN A 339 -13.25 -42.36 18.83
N PRO A 340 -13.27 -42.68 20.11
CA PRO A 340 -13.13 -41.70 21.18
C PRO A 340 -11.73 -41.09 21.15
N ASN A 341 -11.67 -39.79 21.03
CA ASN A 341 -10.43 -39.00 21.07
C ASN A 341 -10.61 -37.75 21.92
N GLU A 342 -9.55 -37.32 22.54
CA GLU A 342 -9.37 -35.98 23.08
C GLU A 342 -7.97 -35.51 22.75
N ASP A 343 -7.88 -34.46 21.90
CA ASP A 343 -6.64 -33.92 21.40
C ASP A 343 -6.66 -32.40 21.43
N TRP A 344 -5.52 -31.85 21.83
CA TRP A 344 -5.33 -30.41 21.95
C TRP A 344 -4.25 -29.95 21.02
N LEU A 345 -4.53 -28.88 20.24
CA LEU A 345 -3.58 -28.12 19.46
C LEU A 345 -3.38 -26.78 20.17
N ILE A 346 -2.22 -26.60 20.80
CA ILE A 346 -1.93 -25.47 21.69
C ILE A 346 -0.83 -24.62 21.04
N THR A 347 -1.00 -23.32 20.96
CA THR A 347 0.05 -22.41 20.47
C THR A 347 1.30 -22.53 21.33
N LYS A 348 2.45 -22.23 20.79
CA LYS A 348 3.57 -21.82 21.63
C LYS A 348 3.20 -20.54 22.37
N VAL A 349 4.00 -20.18 23.37
CA VAL A 349 3.76 -19.00 24.17
C VAL A 349 3.63 -17.75 23.30
N ILE A 350 2.59 -16.96 23.54
CA ILE A 350 2.34 -15.66 22.94
C ILE A 350 2.63 -14.62 24.01
N ASP A 351 3.56 -13.70 23.74
CA ASP A 351 3.94 -12.67 24.70
C ASP A 351 3.03 -11.43 24.53
N LEU A 352 2.18 -11.19 25.51
CA LEU A 352 1.31 -10.02 25.61
C LEU A 352 1.84 -8.96 26.58
N SER A 353 3.11 -9.03 27.01
CA SER A 353 3.67 -8.16 28.05
C SER A 353 3.78 -6.69 27.62
N SER A 354 3.89 -6.41 26.33
CA SER A 354 4.09 -5.09 25.76
C SER A 354 2.81 -4.43 25.20
N VAL A 355 1.67 -5.13 25.24
CA VAL A 355 0.41 -4.65 24.65
C VAL A 355 -0.66 -4.40 25.73
N THR A 356 -1.56 -3.47 25.41
CA THR A 356 -2.69 -3.10 26.29
C THR A 356 -4.01 -3.68 25.80
N THR A 357 -4.11 -4.00 24.52
CA THR A 357 -5.23 -4.72 23.91
C THR A 357 -4.72 -5.91 23.12
N ALA A 358 -5.53 -6.95 22.98
CA ALA A 358 -5.22 -8.08 22.12
C ALA A 358 -6.50 -8.73 21.60
N ASN A 359 -6.43 -9.29 20.40
CA ASN A 359 -7.54 -9.95 19.72
C ASN A 359 -7.06 -11.23 19.05
N LEU A 360 -7.92 -12.27 19.08
CA LEU A 360 -7.74 -13.51 18.33
C LEU A 360 -8.75 -13.56 17.18
N THR A 361 -8.31 -13.97 16.01
CA THR A 361 -9.15 -14.38 14.88
C THR A 361 -8.61 -15.68 14.28
N PHE A 362 -9.48 -16.48 13.67
CA PHE A 362 -9.12 -17.67 12.91
C PHE A 362 -10.26 -18.06 11.97
N GLN A 363 -10.04 -19.04 11.11
CA GLN A 363 -11.05 -19.62 10.26
C GLN A 363 -11.22 -21.11 10.57
N SER A 364 -12.44 -21.60 10.39
CA SER A 364 -12.76 -23.03 10.59
C SER A 364 -13.70 -23.56 9.52
N VAL A 365 -13.59 -24.86 9.25
CA VAL A 365 -14.57 -25.62 8.48
C VAL A 365 -14.78 -26.97 9.17
N VAL A 366 -16.02 -27.47 9.15
CA VAL A 366 -16.38 -28.75 9.75
C VAL A 366 -17.02 -29.69 8.74
N ARG A 367 -16.74 -30.95 8.87
CA ARG A 367 -17.39 -32.02 8.09
C ARG A 367 -17.72 -33.19 9.02
N TYR A 368 -18.84 -33.83 8.75
CA TYR A 368 -19.39 -34.95 9.50
C TYR A 368 -19.87 -34.58 10.91
N ASN A 369 -20.74 -35.45 11.49
CA ASN A 369 -21.32 -35.24 12.81
C ASN A 369 -20.39 -35.69 13.92
N GLY A 370 -20.34 -34.93 14.97
CA GLY A 370 -19.58 -35.20 16.18
C GLY A 370 -19.69 -34.07 17.19
N PRO A 371 -19.03 -34.17 18.33
CA PRO A 371 -18.89 -33.07 19.28
C PRO A 371 -18.28 -31.84 18.60
N ALA A 372 -18.70 -30.66 19.02
CA ALA A 372 -18.13 -29.41 18.55
C ALA A 372 -16.69 -29.24 19.06
N LEU A 373 -15.85 -28.61 18.22
CA LEU A 373 -14.55 -28.09 18.62
C LEU A 373 -14.76 -27.00 19.66
N SER A 374 -13.88 -26.91 20.65
CA SER A 374 -13.87 -25.82 21.63
C SER A 374 -12.51 -25.11 21.63
N VAL A 375 -12.53 -23.80 21.85
CA VAL A 375 -11.32 -22.97 21.88
C VAL A 375 -11.11 -22.45 23.28
N HIS A 376 -9.89 -22.57 23.78
CA HIS A 376 -9.56 -22.22 25.15
C HIS A 376 -8.33 -21.31 25.21
N MET A 377 -8.19 -20.56 26.29
CA MET A 377 -6.98 -19.82 26.61
C MET A 377 -6.46 -20.17 28.00
N SER A 378 -5.15 -20.05 28.19
CA SER A 378 -4.48 -20.13 29.49
C SER A 378 -3.34 -19.14 29.59
N THR A 379 -3.11 -18.56 30.76
CA THR A 379 -1.97 -17.68 31.04
C THR A 379 -0.91 -18.34 31.91
N ASP A 380 -1.16 -19.58 32.37
CA ASP A 380 -0.30 -20.31 33.30
C ASP A 380 0.01 -21.75 32.84
N TYR A 381 -0.30 -22.08 31.60
CA TYR A 381 0.09 -23.38 31.02
C TYR A 381 1.61 -23.50 30.95
N ASN A 382 2.16 -24.66 31.28
CA ASN A 382 3.60 -24.90 31.34
C ASN A 382 4.02 -26.10 30.47
N GLU A 383 3.33 -26.26 29.33
CA GLU A 383 3.62 -27.24 28.27
C GLU A 383 3.47 -28.72 28.68
N GLY A 384 2.82 -29.00 29.82
CA GLY A 384 2.52 -30.34 30.31
C GLY A 384 1.30 -30.99 29.67
N ASP A 385 0.63 -31.83 30.42
CA ASP A 385 -0.67 -32.42 30.04
C ASP A 385 -1.79 -31.39 30.30
N PRO A 386 -2.53 -30.95 29.26
CA PRO A 386 -3.48 -29.86 29.37
C PRO A 386 -4.68 -30.19 30.30
N THR A 387 -4.88 -31.44 30.67
CA THR A 387 -5.93 -31.83 31.63
C THR A 387 -5.53 -31.59 33.08
N SER A 388 -4.26 -31.40 33.35
CA SER A 388 -3.69 -31.23 34.71
C SER A 388 -2.72 -30.04 34.80
N ASP A 389 -2.35 -29.45 33.70
CA ASP A 389 -1.43 -28.33 33.62
C ASP A 389 -2.14 -27.11 32.95
N GLY A 390 -2.09 -25.97 33.64
CA GLY A 390 -2.75 -24.74 33.22
C GLY A 390 -4.22 -24.64 33.64
N ASN A 391 -4.67 -23.43 33.84
CA ASN A 391 -6.08 -23.09 34.02
C ASN A 391 -6.67 -22.63 32.70
N TRP A 392 -7.51 -23.47 32.09
CA TRP A 392 -8.09 -23.21 30.78
C TRP A 392 -9.45 -22.54 30.89
N THR A 393 -9.60 -21.42 30.21
CA THR A 393 -10.88 -20.71 30.05
C THR A 393 -11.39 -20.90 28.64
N GLU A 394 -12.61 -21.40 28.48
CA GLU A 394 -13.23 -21.52 27.14
C GLU A 394 -13.61 -20.16 26.60
N LEU A 395 -13.26 -19.94 25.33
CA LEU A 395 -13.57 -18.71 24.57
C LEU A 395 -14.88 -18.87 23.82
N SER A 396 -15.67 -17.81 23.80
CA SER A 396 -16.86 -17.75 22.95
C SER A 396 -16.46 -17.37 21.53
N VAL A 397 -16.57 -18.30 20.61
CA VAL A 397 -16.12 -18.17 19.21
C VAL A 397 -17.25 -18.57 18.25
N THR A 398 -17.17 -18.09 17.02
CA THR A 398 -18.00 -18.61 15.91
C THR A 398 -17.22 -19.71 15.22
N LEU A 399 -17.86 -20.87 15.02
CA LEU A 399 -17.31 -21.99 14.27
C LEU A 399 -18.24 -22.34 13.13
N ASP A 400 -17.70 -22.97 12.07
CA ASP A 400 -18.53 -23.60 11.07
C ASP A 400 -19.40 -24.69 11.69
N THR A 401 -20.65 -24.77 11.25
CA THR A 401 -21.65 -25.74 11.73
C THR A 401 -22.24 -26.60 10.61
N ASP A 402 -21.83 -26.38 9.35
CA ASP A 402 -22.30 -27.19 8.23
C ASP A 402 -21.56 -28.52 8.11
N THR A 403 -22.02 -29.53 8.83
CA THR A 403 -21.44 -30.88 8.80
C THR A 403 -21.68 -31.66 7.52
N ASN A 404 -22.42 -31.10 6.53
CA ASN A 404 -22.84 -31.81 5.31
C ASN A 404 -21.97 -31.52 4.09
N SER A 405 -21.18 -30.44 4.09
CA SER A 405 -20.31 -30.07 2.97
C SER A 405 -18.97 -29.51 3.47
N TRP A 406 -17.96 -29.51 2.64
CA TRP A 406 -16.78 -28.68 2.78
C TRP A 406 -17.08 -27.33 2.12
N SER A 407 -18.07 -26.58 2.67
CA SER A 407 -18.64 -25.47 1.93
C SER A 407 -17.76 -24.23 1.95
N SER A 408 -17.83 -23.47 2.95
CA SER A 408 -17.08 -22.21 3.04
C SER A 408 -16.46 -22.13 4.41
N TRP A 409 -15.25 -21.60 4.44
CA TRP A 409 -14.57 -21.28 5.70
C TRP A 409 -15.36 -20.23 6.46
N THR A 410 -15.51 -20.44 7.75
CA THR A 410 -16.24 -19.55 8.66
C THR A 410 -15.25 -18.81 9.53
N ASP A 411 -15.35 -17.47 9.54
CA ASP A 411 -14.55 -16.61 10.41
C ASP A 411 -15.00 -16.73 11.87
N SER A 412 -14.03 -16.82 12.78
CA SER A 412 -14.29 -16.93 14.23
C SER A 412 -14.97 -15.70 14.83
N GLY A 413 -14.99 -14.58 14.11
CA GLY A 413 -15.22 -13.25 14.68
C GLY A 413 -13.99 -12.75 15.45
N ASN A 414 -14.07 -11.51 15.91
CA ASN A 414 -13.01 -10.89 16.72
C ASN A 414 -13.20 -11.26 18.19
N ILE A 415 -12.25 -12.00 18.76
CA ILE A 415 -12.29 -12.49 20.14
C ILE A 415 -11.37 -11.61 20.98
N ASP A 416 -11.94 -10.83 21.89
CA ASP A 416 -11.21 -9.92 22.77
C ASP A 416 -10.40 -10.68 23.83
N LEU A 417 -9.09 -10.47 23.83
CA LEU A 417 -8.12 -11.00 24.78
C LEU A 417 -7.53 -9.92 25.71
N SER A 418 -8.05 -8.68 25.65
CA SER A 418 -7.48 -7.55 26.39
C SER A 418 -7.50 -7.73 27.91
N SER A 419 -8.33 -8.63 28.43
CA SER A 419 -8.40 -8.96 29.86
C SER A 419 -7.19 -9.73 30.38
N VAL A 420 -6.34 -10.27 29.50
CA VAL A 420 -5.17 -11.13 29.84
C VAL A 420 -3.85 -10.56 29.33
N THR A 421 -3.81 -9.29 28.92
CA THR A 421 -2.58 -8.58 28.54
C THR A 421 -1.62 -8.41 29.73
N GLY A 422 -0.34 -8.13 29.44
CA GLY A 422 0.69 -7.95 30.45
C GLY A 422 1.43 -9.22 30.85
N GLY A 423 1.24 -10.34 30.15
CA GLY A 423 1.91 -11.60 30.42
C GLY A 423 1.88 -12.58 29.26
N ASN A 424 2.13 -13.83 29.55
CA ASN A 424 2.10 -14.92 28.58
C ASN A 424 0.67 -15.41 28.34
N LEU A 425 0.41 -15.85 27.11
CA LEU A 425 -0.86 -16.43 26.67
C LEU A 425 -0.59 -17.70 25.85
N TYR A 426 -1.48 -18.70 26.03
CA TYR A 426 -1.61 -19.86 25.15
C TYR A 426 -3.04 -19.98 24.67
N ILE A 427 -3.24 -20.26 23.40
CA ILE A 427 -4.54 -20.56 22.77
C ILE A 427 -4.56 -22.04 22.43
N ALA A 428 -5.66 -22.71 22.69
CA ALA A 428 -5.83 -24.14 22.46
C ALA A 428 -7.13 -24.45 21.70
N PHE A 429 -7.01 -25.27 20.69
CA PHE A 429 -8.12 -25.91 19.99
C PHE A 429 -8.27 -27.32 20.53
N LYS A 430 -9.34 -27.56 21.33
CA LYS A 430 -9.63 -28.85 21.93
C LYS A 430 -10.64 -29.60 21.08
N TYR A 431 -10.21 -30.73 20.56
CA TYR A 431 -11.05 -31.66 19.80
C TYR A 431 -11.48 -32.84 20.71
N VAL A 432 -12.75 -33.22 20.57
CA VAL A 432 -13.30 -34.43 21.24
C VAL A 432 -14.12 -35.20 20.21
N SER A 433 -14.01 -36.54 20.26
CA SER A 433 -14.90 -37.45 19.52
C SER A 433 -15.34 -38.63 20.38
N THR A 434 -16.34 -39.36 19.88
CA THR A 434 -16.94 -40.52 20.56
C THR A 434 -17.09 -41.68 19.59
N THR A 435 -17.51 -42.84 20.08
CA THR A 435 -17.85 -44.00 19.24
C THR A 435 -19.05 -43.74 18.30
N SER A 436 -19.86 -42.72 18.57
CA SER A 436 -21.08 -42.38 17.79
C SER A 436 -20.91 -41.18 16.87
N GLY A 437 -19.82 -40.42 16.99
CA GLY A 437 -19.58 -39.24 16.17
C GLY A 437 -18.15 -38.72 16.24
N SER A 438 -17.56 -38.47 15.08
CA SER A 438 -16.20 -37.97 14.92
C SER A 438 -16.21 -36.94 13.79
N ALA A 439 -16.59 -35.70 14.11
CA ALA A 439 -16.48 -34.59 13.18
C ALA A 439 -15.01 -34.42 12.72
N THR A 440 -14.82 -33.96 11.49
CA THR A 440 -13.50 -33.53 11.04
C THR A 440 -13.50 -32.01 11.03
N TYR A 441 -12.57 -31.41 11.75
CA TYR A 441 -12.34 -29.97 11.74
C TYR A 441 -11.05 -29.62 11.02
N GLU A 442 -11.10 -28.56 10.26
CA GLU A 442 -9.91 -27.87 9.76
C GLU A 442 -9.92 -26.44 10.31
N ILE A 443 -8.75 -25.93 10.68
CA ILE A 443 -8.56 -24.55 11.14
C ILE A 443 -7.41 -23.91 10.36
N ASP A 444 -7.55 -22.62 10.11
CA ASP A 444 -6.58 -21.84 9.32
C ASP A 444 -6.53 -20.39 9.80
N ASN A 445 -5.50 -19.67 9.32
CA ASN A 445 -5.33 -18.23 9.55
C ASN A 445 -5.48 -17.81 11.01
N VAL A 446 -4.83 -18.55 11.92
CA VAL A 446 -4.86 -18.22 13.36
C VAL A 446 -3.98 -17.01 13.61
N LEU A 447 -4.59 -15.91 14.01
CA LEU A 447 -3.96 -14.61 14.16
C LEU A 447 -4.24 -14.03 15.54
N VAL A 448 -3.19 -13.61 16.25
CA VAL A 448 -3.30 -12.79 17.46
C VAL A 448 -2.61 -11.46 17.20
N MET A 449 -3.40 -10.39 17.23
CA MET A 449 -2.92 -9.02 17.15
C MET A 449 -2.96 -8.37 18.52
N GLY A 450 -2.09 -7.38 18.76
CA GLY A 450 -2.08 -6.58 19.99
C GLY A 450 -1.62 -5.14 19.74
N GLU A 451 -2.08 -4.22 20.58
CA GLU A 451 -1.72 -2.80 20.59
C GLU A 451 -1.30 -2.33 21.99
#